data_56047c774eef3308ecb11b4c44aff24a
#
_entry.id   56047c774eef3308ecb11b4c44aff24a
#
_cell.length_a   1.000
_cell.length_b   1.000
_cell.length_c   1.000
_cell.angle_alpha   90.00
_cell.angle_beta   90.00
_cell.angle_gamma   90.00
#
_symmetry.space_group_name_H-M   'P 1'
#
loop_
_entity.id
_entity.type
_entity.pdbx_description
1 polymer ?
#
loop_
_entity_poly.entity_id
_entity_poly.type
_entity_poly.pdbx_seq_one_letter_code
_entity_poly.pdbx_strand_id
1 'polypeptide(L)'
;MVFLFALPFPVLVALYLGFRAGWRDPQGFQEFWREVAVAVAWAFSVVFLWHCLWITSLVPAPWQETALSGAIWTAATGAVWLPVLVICYVITALKIRHKG
;
A
#
# COMPACT_ATOMS: atom_id res chain seq x y z
N MET A 1 10.33 -16.28 8.74
CA MET A 1 11.36 -15.23 8.76
C MET A 1 11.30 -14.32 7.55
N VAL A 2 11.19 -14.88 6.35
CA VAL A 2 11.07 -14.05 5.12
C VAL A 2 9.83 -13.16 5.20
N PHE A 3 8.75 -13.66 5.77
CA PHE A 3 7.51 -12.92 5.94
C PHE A 3 7.68 -11.69 6.84
N LEU A 4 8.50 -11.82 7.90
CA LEU A 4 8.78 -10.71 8.81
C LEU A 4 9.59 -9.60 8.15
N PHE A 5 10.49 -9.95 7.23
CA PHE A 5 11.24 -8.96 6.45
C PHE A 5 10.40 -8.33 5.36
N ALA A 6 9.37 -9.02 4.88
CA ALA A 6 8.50 -8.52 3.83
C ALA A 6 7.46 -7.52 4.34
N LEU A 7 7.10 -7.58 5.62
CA LEU A 7 6.04 -6.73 6.18
C LEU A 7 6.45 -5.27 6.44
N PRO A 8 7.67 -4.96 6.98
CA PRO A 8 7.98 -3.57 7.35
C PRO A 8 7.88 -2.59 6.20
N PHE A 9 8.35 -2.94 5.02
CA PHE A 9 8.33 -2.03 3.87
C PHE A 9 6.90 -1.75 3.40
N PRO A 10 6.03 -2.75 3.19
CA PRO A 10 4.64 -2.47 2.83
C PRO A 10 3.90 -1.64 3.85
N VAL A 11 4.14 -1.88 5.14
CA VAL A 11 3.50 -1.11 6.21
C VAL A 11 3.94 0.34 6.16
N LEU A 12 5.24 0.61 5.95
CA LEU A 12 5.76 1.97 5.83
C LEU A 12 5.16 2.69 4.62
N VAL A 13 5.05 1.99 3.49
CA VAL A 13 4.43 2.54 2.28
C VAL A 13 2.96 2.87 2.55
N ALA A 14 2.25 1.98 3.22
CA ALA A 14 0.84 2.18 3.56
C ALA A 14 0.66 3.38 4.48
N LEU A 15 1.51 3.54 5.49
CA LEU A 15 1.48 4.68 6.40
C LEU A 15 1.67 5.99 5.62
N TYR A 16 2.69 6.03 4.79
CA TYR A 16 3.00 7.24 4.02
C TYR A 16 1.86 7.62 3.08
N LEU A 17 1.36 6.65 2.30
CA LEU A 17 0.31 6.92 1.33
C LEU A 17 -1.02 7.25 1.99
N GLY A 18 -1.33 6.58 3.11
CA GLY A 18 -2.53 6.86 3.87
C GLY A 18 -2.53 8.29 4.41
N PHE A 19 -1.44 8.71 5.04
CA PHE A 19 -1.31 10.07 5.56
C PHE A 19 -1.34 11.09 4.43
N ARG A 20 -0.63 10.82 3.33
CA ARG A 20 -0.61 11.74 2.20
C ARG A 20 -1.98 11.92 1.58
N ALA A 21 -2.73 10.84 1.39
CA ALA A 21 -4.08 10.91 0.85
C ALA A 21 -5.02 11.67 1.78
N GLY A 22 -4.90 11.45 3.09
CA GLY A 22 -5.70 12.15 4.08
C GLY A 22 -5.39 13.65 4.11
N TRP A 23 -4.13 14.03 3.90
CA TRP A 23 -3.73 15.44 3.87
C TRP A 23 -4.31 16.21 2.69
N ARG A 24 -4.76 15.52 1.65
CA ARG A 24 -5.40 16.16 0.51
C ARG A 24 -6.80 16.68 0.81
N ASP A 25 -7.34 16.38 1.99
CA ASP A 25 -8.64 16.85 2.45
C ASP A 25 -9.74 16.52 1.45
N PRO A 26 -10.06 15.23 1.26
CA PRO A 26 -11.09 14.84 0.30
C PRO A 26 -12.45 15.46 0.68
N GLN A 27 -13.07 16.09 -0.28
CA GLN A 27 -14.36 16.75 -0.11
C GLN A 27 -15.46 15.93 -0.76
N GLY A 28 -16.36 15.37 0.05
CA GLY A 28 -17.45 14.57 -0.47
C GLY A 28 -17.11 13.10 -0.65
N PHE A 29 -18.16 12.31 -0.88
CA PHE A 29 -18.10 10.86 -0.92
C PHE A 29 -17.27 10.37 -2.11
N GLN A 30 -17.46 10.98 -3.28
CA GLN A 30 -16.74 10.55 -4.49
C GLN A 30 -15.23 10.83 -4.40
N GLU A 31 -14.83 11.98 -3.87
CA GLU A 31 -13.42 12.30 -3.68
C GLU A 31 -12.79 11.39 -2.65
N PHE A 32 -13.52 11.07 -1.58
CA PHE A 32 -13.04 10.16 -0.55
C PHE A 32 -12.64 8.81 -1.16
N TRP A 33 -13.55 8.22 -1.94
CA TRP A 33 -13.28 6.92 -2.55
C TRP A 33 -12.22 6.98 -3.62
N ARG A 34 -12.20 8.06 -4.39
CA ARG A 34 -11.18 8.24 -5.43
C ARG A 34 -9.79 8.35 -4.83
N GLU A 35 -9.63 9.13 -3.76
CA GLU A 35 -8.33 9.29 -3.12
C GLU A 35 -7.84 7.98 -2.49
N VAL A 36 -8.72 7.23 -1.84
CA VAL A 36 -8.33 5.95 -1.28
C VAL A 36 -7.99 4.94 -2.38
N ALA A 37 -8.74 4.95 -3.48
CA ALA A 37 -8.46 4.05 -4.60
C ALA A 37 -7.11 4.36 -5.23
N VAL A 38 -6.78 5.65 -5.41
CA VAL A 38 -5.47 6.06 -5.94
C VAL A 38 -4.35 5.66 -4.99
N ALA A 39 -4.54 5.88 -3.69
CA ALA A 39 -3.54 5.49 -2.69
C ALA A 39 -3.30 3.98 -2.68
N VAL A 40 -4.37 3.19 -2.76
CA VAL A 40 -4.27 1.73 -2.80
C VAL A 40 -3.55 1.28 -4.07
N ALA A 41 -3.87 1.89 -5.22
CA ALA A 41 -3.21 1.56 -6.48
C ALA A 41 -1.71 1.85 -6.43
N TRP A 42 -1.32 3.01 -5.88
CA TRP A 42 0.08 3.35 -5.69
C TRP A 42 0.78 2.39 -4.73
N ALA A 43 0.14 2.08 -3.61
CA ALA A 43 0.69 1.15 -2.63
C ALA A 43 0.89 -0.23 -3.24
N PHE A 44 -0.10 -0.73 -3.96
CA PHE A 44 -0.02 -2.03 -4.62
C PHE A 44 1.13 -2.05 -5.61
N SER A 45 1.26 -1.01 -6.44
CA SER A 45 2.33 -0.93 -7.44
C SER A 45 3.71 -0.92 -6.80
N VAL A 46 3.92 -0.09 -5.77
CA VAL A 46 5.21 0.02 -5.09
C VAL A 46 5.56 -1.29 -4.39
N VAL A 47 4.61 -1.88 -3.66
CA VAL A 47 4.83 -3.14 -2.94
C VAL A 47 5.07 -4.28 -3.92
N PHE A 48 4.34 -4.31 -5.03
CA PHE A 48 4.53 -5.31 -6.08
C PHE A 48 5.95 -5.23 -6.65
N LEU A 49 6.42 -4.05 -6.99
CA LEU A 49 7.78 -3.87 -7.52
C LEU A 49 8.82 -4.31 -6.48
N TRP A 50 8.61 -3.96 -5.23
CA TRP A 50 9.53 -4.35 -4.16
C TRP A 50 9.60 -5.87 -4.01
N HIS A 51 8.45 -6.55 -4.05
CA HIS A 51 8.41 -8.02 -3.97
C HIS A 51 9.12 -8.64 -5.17
N CYS A 52 8.91 -8.11 -6.37
CA CYS A 52 9.57 -8.61 -7.57
C CYS A 52 11.09 -8.46 -7.47
N LEU A 53 11.56 -7.35 -6.93
CA LEU A 53 12.99 -7.10 -6.78
C LEU A 53 13.65 -8.10 -5.84
N TRP A 54 13.07 -8.33 -4.66
CA TRP A 54 13.72 -9.26 -3.72
C TRP A 54 13.55 -10.73 -4.14
N ILE A 55 12.44 -11.08 -4.78
CA ILE A 55 12.25 -12.43 -5.32
C ILE A 55 13.29 -12.71 -6.41
N THR A 56 13.49 -11.76 -7.33
CA THR A 56 14.49 -11.90 -8.39
C THR A 56 15.90 -12.02 -7.81
N SER A 57 16.17 -11.32 -6.72
CA SER A 57 17.46 -11.36 -6.04
C SER A 57 17.73 -12.73 -5.37
N LEU A 58 16.68 -13.41 -4.90
CA LEU A 58 16.82 -14.69 -4.20
C LEU A 58 16.74 -15.90 -5.14
N VAL A 59 15.84 -15.87 -6.12
CA VAL A 59 15.58 -16.99 -7.00
C VAL A 59 15.57 -16.51 -8.44
N PRO A 60 16.56 -16.89 -9.27
CA PRO A 60 16.51 -16.55 -10.68
C PRO A 60 15.39 -17.35 -11.35
N ALA A 61 14.39 -16.63 -11.85
CA ALA A 61 13.21 -17.22 -12.47
C ALA A 61 12.79 -16.36 -13.67
N PRO A 62 12.03 -16.92 -14.63
CA PRO A 62 11.46 -16.11 -15.71
C PRO A 62 10.62 -14.97 -15.15
N TRP A 63 10.59 -13.85 -15.85
CA TRP A 63 9.86 -12.66 -15.39
C TRP A 63 8.38 -12.94 -15.15
N GLN A 64 7.79 -13.87 -15.89
CA GLN A 64 6.38 -14.24 -15.73
C GLN A 64 6.12 -14.87 -14.35
N GLU A 65 7.01 -15.78 -13.92
CA GLU A 65 6.89 -16.40 -12.60
C GLU A 65 7.16 -15.39 -11.49
N THR A 66 8.14 -14.52 -11.69
CA THR A 66 8.45 -13.47 -10.73
C THR A 66 7.27 -12.51 -10.57
N ALA A 67 6.64 -12.12 -11.68
CA ALA A 67 5.48 -11.24 -11.65
C ALA A 67 4.30 -11.90 -10.92
N LEU A 68 4.04 -13.17 -11.20
CA LEU A 68 2.96 -13.90 -10.54
C LEU A 68 3.22 -14.04 -9.05
N SER A 69 4.44 -14.42 -8.67
CA SER A 69 4.82 -14.54 -7.26
C SER A 69 4.73 -13.20 -6.55
N GLY A 70 5.20 -12.13 -7.18
CA GLY A 70 5.10 -10.78 -6.64
C GLY A 70 3.66 -10.35 -6.42
N ALA A 71 2.78 -10.67 -7.36
CA ALA A 71 1.35 -10.36 -7.22
C ALA A 71 0.72 -11.12 -6.06
N ILE A 72 1.05 -12.39 -5.91
CA ILE A 72 0.54 -13.23 -4.81
C ILE A 72 1.04 -12.69 -3.47
N TRP A 73 2.33 -12.37 -3.34
CA TRP A 73 2.91 -11.82 -2.12
C TRP A 73 2.32 -10.45 -1.79
N THR A 74 2.11 -9.61 -2.81
CA THR A 74 1.50 -8.28 -2.61
C THR A 74 0.07 -8.43 -2.09
N ALA A 75 -0.71 -9.33 -2.68
CA ALA A 75 -2.08 -9.59 -2.23
C ALA A 75 -2.11 -10.17 -0.82
N ALA A 76 -1.20 -11.10 -0.51
CA ALA A 76 -1.13 -11.72 0.81
C ALA A 76 -0.75 -10.69 1.89
N THR A 77 0.27 -9.87 1.63
CA THR A 77 0.67 -8.82 2.57
C THR A 77 -0.36 -7.69 2.63
N GLY A 78 -1.19 -7.55 1.60
CA GLY A 78 -2.27 -6.58 1.57
C GLY A 78 -3.27 -6.73 2.71
N ALA A 79 -3.43 -7.94 3.23
CA ALA A 79 -4.26 -8.18 4.40
C ALA A 79 -3.76 -7.39 5.63
N VAL A 80 -2.48 -7.00 5.63
CA VAL A 80 -1.87 -6.22 6.71
C VAL A 80 -1.76 -4.74 6.32
N TRP A 81 -1.16 -4.44 5.16
CA TRP A 81 -0.89 -3.04 4.80
C TRP A 81 -2.15 -2.28 4.35
N LEU A 82 -3.13 -2.97 3.78
CA LEU A 82 -4.35 -2.30 3.32
C LEU A 82 -5.16 -1.69 4.47
N PRO A 83 -5.46 -2.43 5.57
CA PRO A 83 -6.11 -1.82 6.72
C PRO A 83 -5.32 -0.67 7.32
N VAL A 84 -3.99 -0.77 7.38
CA VAL A 84 -3.13 0.30 7.89
C VAL A 84 -3.29 1.56 7.05
N LEU A 85 -3.27 1.43 5.72
CA LEU A 85 -3.43 2.55 4.81
C LEU A 85 -4.80 3.21 5.00
N VAL A 86 -5.87 2.42 5.04
CA VAL A 86 -7.23 2.95 5.18
C VAL A 86 -7.41 3.65 6.51
N ILE A 87 -6.92 3.06 7.61
CA ILE A 87 -7.03 3.65 8.94
C ILE A 87 -6.27 4.98 9.00
N CYS A 88 -5.03 5.02 8.50
CA CYS A 88 -4.25 6.25 8.47
C CYS A 88 -4.93 7.33 7.62
N TYR A 89 -5.51 6.95 6.49
CA TYR A 89 -6.22 7.85 5.62
C TYR A 89 -7.42 8.47 6.33
N VAL A 90 -8.27 7.64 6.95
CA VAL A 90 -9.47 8.09 7.62
C VAL A 90 -9.13 9.00 8.80
N ILE A 91 -8.16 8.60 9.63
CA ILE A 91 -7.76 9.39 10.80
C ILE A 91 -7.24 10.77 10.37
N THR A 92 -6.40 10.81 9.34
CA THR A 92 -5.81 12.06 8.87
C THR A 92 -6.88 12.97 8.27
N ALA A 93 -7.78 12.41 7.46
CA ALA A 93 -8.86 13.18 6.86
C ALA A 93 -9.78 13.77 7.93
N LEU A 94 -10.11 13.00 8.97
CA LEU A 94 -10.94 13.48 10.06
C LEU A 94 -10.24 14.58 10.87
N LYS A 95 -8.94 14.45 11.11
CA LYS A 95 -8.17 15.47 11.83
C LYS A 95 -8.18 16.80 11.08
N ILE A 96 -8.00 16.75 9.77
CA ILE A 96 -7.99 17.95 8.94
C ILE A 96 -9.37 18.63 8.96
N ARG A 97 -10.44 17.85 8.87
CA ARG A 97 -11.80 18.37 8.95
C ARG A 97 -12.10 19.04 10.28
N HIS A 98 -11.58 18.48 11.38
CA HIS A 98 -11.78 19.05 12.72
C HIS A 98 -11.02 20.36 12.90
N LYS A 99 -9.90 20.53 12.24
CA LYS A 99 -9.11 21.78 12.32
C LYS A 99 -9.60 22.87 11.40
N GLY A 100 -10.35 22.51 10.38
CA GLY A 100 -10.91 23.46 9.43
C GLY A 100 -12.29 23.86 9.81
#